data_47607cf334c77bef1ba71a1d40a953cf
#
_entry.id   47607cf334c77bef1ba71a1d40a953cf
#
_cell.length_a   1.000
_cell.length_b   1.000
_cell.length_c   1.000
_cell.angle_alpha   90.00
_cell.angle_beta   90.00
_cell.angle_gamma   90.00
#
_symmetry.space_group_name_H-M   'P 1'
#
loop_
_entity.id
_entity.type
_entity.pdbx_description
1 polymer ?
#
loop_
_entity_poly.entity_id
_entity_poly.type
_entity_poly.pdbx_seq_one_letter_code
_entity_poly.pdbx_strand_id
1 'polypeptide(L)'
;MSTLSTRKDIKNIAIIAHVDHGKTTLVDEMLRQSGTFRQNEVVEERVMDSNDLERERGITIMSKNTSIHYNNTKINIVDTPGHADFGGEVERILTMVDGVLLLVDAFEGCMPQTRFVLKKALGLHKTPLVVVNKIDRDGARPAEVVDEVLDLFIELGADDDQIDFPVIYASAKDGYAGTEPDVRSGDMRPLLDAILKYIPSPQGDPEGPTQVLFSSLEYDDYVGRIGVGRVERGSVKVNAPYVLCRRDDTRENIRVTKLYQFEGLKRVPVEEAVMGDLICVAGIADLNIGETLCAPECVEPLPFVKIDEPTISMNFMVNDSPFAGREGKYVTSRNLRDRLFKEVETNVSMRVEETDSMDTFKVSGRGELHLSILIETMRRENYEFAVSRPQVILKKDPQTGKTLEPMELAIIEVPEAYVGAVMEKLCSRKGEIENMDTRSTGMTHLEIKIPARGLIGYRSEFLTDTNGNGIMNQLFGGYEPYKGEIATRTHGSIVVHETGTTSGYGLWNTQDRGRLFVGPGVEVYEGMIVGECAKDEDIVCNVCKKKHVTNTRASGSDEALNLVPPTTLSLEQSMEFLADDELLEVTPKSIRLRKMILDKSLRLKAESRKK
;
A
#
# COMPACT_ATOMS: atom_id res chain seq x y z
N MET A 1 0.28 -45.05 4.71
CA MET A 1 1.33 -44.01 4.88
C MET A 1 1.41 -43.29 3.52
N SER A 2 0.97 -42.05 3.45
CA SER A 2 1.13 -41.23 2.23
C SER A 2 2.62 -41.07 1.96
N THR A 3 3.08 -41.45 0.80
CA THR A 3 4.46 -41.23 0.37
C THR A 3 4.59 -39.78 -0.08
N LEU A 4 5.10 -38.91 0.82
CA LEU A 4 5.49 -37.56 0.44
C LEU A 4 6.49 -37.63 -0.72
N SER A 5 6.15 -37.04 -1.84
CA SER A 5 7.04 -36.92 -2.98
C SER A 5 7.51 -35.48 -3.14
N THR A 6 8.73 -35.30 -3.64
CA THR A 6 9.29 -33.97 -3.95
C THR A 6 9.21 -33.74 -5.44
N ARG A 7 8.58 -32.65 -5.84
CA ARG A 7 8.38 -32.30 -7.24
C ARG A 7 9.50 -31.40 -7.74
N LYS A 8 10.54 -31.99 -8.36
CA LYS A 8 11.79 -31.30 -8.75
C LYS A 8 11.68 -30.42 -10.01
N ASP A 9 10.58 -30.53 -10.74
CA ASP A 9 10.32 -29.80 -11.99
C ASP A 9 9.71 -28.40 -11.76
N ILE A 10 9.51 -28.01 -10.50
CA ILE A 10 8.91 -26.72 -10.14
C ILE A 10 9.59 -26.08 -8.94
N LYS A 11 9.65 -24.76 -8.91
CA LYS A 11 10.06 -23.91 -7.79
C LYS A 11 9.06 -22.77 -7.63
N ASN A 12 8.65 -22.48 -6.41
CA ASN A 12 7.76 -21.36 -6.09
C ASN A 12 8.50 -20.36 -5.21
N ILE A 13 8.70 -19.15 -5.68
CA ILE A 13 9.47 -18.11 -4.98
C ILE A 13 8.65 -16.82 -4.87
N ALA A 14 8.84 -16.09 -3.77
CA ALA A 14 8.38 -14.71 -3.64
C ALA A 14 9.59 -13.76 -3.66
N ILE A 15 9.42 -12.57 -4.22
CA ILE A 15 10.47 -11.55 -4.22
C ILE A 15 10.13 -10.49 -3.19
N ILE A 16 11.00 -10.32 -2.22
CA ILE A 16 10.93 -9.31 -1.16
C ILE A 16 11.96 -8.23 -1.46
N ALA A 17 11.54 -6.98 -1.56
CA ALA A 17 12.43 -5.86 -1.78
C ALA A 17 11.85 -4.58 -1.18
N HIS A 18 12.75 -3.65 -0.83
CA HIS A 18 12.35 -2.27 -0.61
C HIS A 18 12.01 -1.58 -1.93
N VAL A 19 11.27 -0.48 -1.85
CA VAL A 19 11.02 0.42 -2.98
C VAL A 19 12.36 0.83 -3.59
N ASP A 20 12.43 0.89 -4.91
CA ASP A 20 13.62 1.26 -5.69
C ASP A 20 14.85 0.33 -5.58
N HIS A 21 14.82 -0.78 -4.84
CA HIS A 21 15.91 -1.78 -4.83
C HIS A 21 16.07 -2.54 -6.17
N GLY A 22 15.18 -2.30 -7.13
CA GLY A 22 15.26 -2.86 -8.48
C GLY A 22 14.54 -4.18 -8.68
N LYS A 23 13.48 -4.45 -7.88
CA LYS A 23 12.66 -5.66 -7.96
C LYS A 23 12.10 -5.90 -9.36
N THR A 24 11.38 -4.93 -9.91
CA THR A 24 10.77 -5.01 -11.24
C THR A 24 11.82 -5.23 -12.33
N THR A 25 12.93 -4.49 -12.26
CA THR A 25 14.06 -4.63 -13.21
C THR A 25 14.68 -6.02 -13.17
N LEU A 26 14.83 -6.60 -11.96
CA LEU A 26 15.35 -7.96 -11.80
C LEU A 26 14.42 -9.00 -12.41
N VAL A 27 13.12 -8.91 -12.17
CA VAL A 27 12.13 -9.84 -12.74
C VAL A 27 12.06 -9.70 -14.26
N ASP A 28 12.07 -8.47 -14.79
CA ASP A 28 12.09 -8.22 -16.22
C ASP A 28 13.30 -8.86 -16.89
N GLU A 29 14.48 -8.77 -16.25
CA GLU A 29 15.71 -9.34 -16.79
C GLU A 29 15.72 -10.87 -16.70
N MET A 30 15.19 -11.44 -15.60
CA MET A 30 14.99 -12.90 -15.50
C MET A 30 14.03 -13.41 -16.58
N LEU A 31 12.92 -12.71 -16.84
CA LEU A 31 11.98 -13.03 -17.91
C LEU A 31 12.62 -12.96 -19.30
N ARG A 32 13.43 -11.93 -19.54
CA ARG A 32 14.12 -11.72 -20.82
C ARG A 32 15.14 -12.83 -21.10
N GLN A 33 15.98 -13.15 -20.11
CA GLN A 33 17.08 -14.11 -20.27
C GLN A 33 16.63 -15.58 -20.17
N SER A 34 15.47 -15.86 -19.59
CA SER A 34 14.88 -17.20 -19.60
C SER A 34 14.30 -17.63 -20.97
N GLY A 35 14.23 -16.72 -21.95
CA GLY A 35 13.65 -16.98 -23.27
C GLY A 35 12.12 -17.02 -23.28
N THR A 36 11.46 -16.52 -22.26
CA THR A 36 10.00 -16.47 -22.12
C THR A 36 9.37 -15.54 -23.17
N PHE A 37 10.09 -14.49 -23.60
CA PHE A 37 9.68 -13.59 -24.68
C PHE A 37 10.26 -14.02 -26.02
N ARG A 38 9.51 -13.82 -27.10
CA ARG A 38 10.03 -14.03 -28.47
C ARG A 38 11.07 -12.96 -28.81
N GLN A 39 12.12 -13.30 -29.56
CA GLN A 39 13.24 -12.40 -29.93
C GLN A 39 12.82 -11.07 -30.59
N ASN A 40 11.60 -10.94 -31.11
CA ASN A 40 11.07 -9.76 -31.77
C ASN A 40 9.89 -9.11 -31.00
N GLU A 41 9.59 -9.55 -29.79
CA GLU A 41 8.53 -8.97 -28.97
C GLU A 41 9.10 -7.70 -28.31
N VAL A 42 8.54 -6.54 -28.63
CA VAL A 42 8.89 -5.27 -27.97
C VAL A 42 8.30 -5.35 -26.56
N VAL A 43 9.15 -5.61 -25.59
CA VAL A 43 8.76 -5.64 -24.19
C VAL A 43 8.87 -4.21 -23.66
N GLU A 44 7.77 -3.64 -23.21
CA GLU A 44 7.81 -2.36 -22.49
C GLU A 44 8.64 -2.54 -21.21
N GLU A 45 9.42 -1.53 -20.85
CA GLU A 45 10.11 -1.52 -19.56
C GLU A 45 9.10 -1.58 -18.42
N ARG A 46 9.41 -2.31 -17.35
CA ARG A 46 8.56 -2.53 -16.17
C ARG A 46 7.28 -3.31 -16.49
N VAL A 47 7.44 -4.45 -17.13
CA VAL A 47 6.33 -5.34 -17.53
C VAL A 47 5.46 -5.78 -16.34
N MET A 48 6.05 -5.89 -15.14
CA MET A 48 5.32 -6.23 -13.91
C MET A 48 4.51 -5.06 -13.35
N ASP A 49 4.89 -3.80 -13.60
CA ASP A 49 4.16 -2.62 -13.13
C ASP A 49 3.10 -2.19 -14.16
N SER A 50 2.02 -2.96 -14.30
CA SER A 50 0.97 -2.68 -15.29
C SER A 50 0.02 -1.55 -14.87
N ASN A 51 0.06 -1.11 -13.61
CA ASN A 51 -0.77 -0.04 -13.10
C ASN A 51 0.00 1.29 -13.12
N ASP A 52 -0.58 2.33 -13.71
CA ASP A 52 0.03 3.66 -13.79
C ASP A 52 0.37 4.23 -12.41
N LEU A 53 -0.44 3.92 -11.38
CA LEU A 53 -0.19 4.32 -9.99
C LEU A 53 1.05 3.64 -9.39
N GLU A 54 1.28 2.38 -9.71
CA GLU A 54 2.50 1.66 -9.28
C GLU A 54 3.74 2.29 -9.91
N ARG A 55 3.67 2.62 -11.21
CA ARG A 55 4.77 3.28 -11.94
C ARG A 55 5.08 4.68 -11.40
N GLU A 56 4.04 5.49 -11.12
CA GLU A 56 4.19 6.85 -10.61
C GLU A 56 4.73 6.89 -9.18
N ARG A 57 4.29 5.96 -8.34
CA ARG A 57 4.65 5.91 -6.91
C ARG A 57 5.89 5.05 -6.63
N GLY A 58 6.34 4.27 -7.61
CA GLY A 58 7.46 3.33 -7.47
C GLY A 58 7.19 2.16 -6.51
N ILE A 59 5.94 1.89 -6.13
CA ILE A 59 5.56 0.84 -5.18
C ILE A 59 4.72 -0.23 -5.86
N THR A 60 4.90 -1.49 -5.47
CA THR A 60 3.97 -2.57 -5.82
C THR A 60 2.73 -2.48 -4.92
N ILE A 61 1.57 -2.34 -5.53
CA ILE A 61 0.27 -2.24 -4.84
C ILE A 61 -0.40 -3.61 -4.80
N MET A 62 -0.41 -4.31 -5.93
CA MET A 62 -1.02 -5.63 -6.07
C MET A 62 0.02 -6.69 -6.37
N SER A 63 -0.12 -7.84 -5.74
CA SER A 63 0.72 -9.01 -6.05
C SER A 63 0.47 -9.49 -7.48
N LYS A 64 1.53 -9.87 -8.17
CA LYS A 64 1.46 -10.43 -9.51
C LYS A 64 2.20 -11.74 -9.56
N ASN A 65 1.64 -12.65 -10.34
CA ASN A 65 2.22 -13.96 -10.56
C ASN A 65 2.80 -14.04 -11.97
N THR A 66 4.01 -14.56 -12.07
CA THR A 66 4.65 -14.86 -13.34
C THR A 66 5.39 -16.19 -13.26
N SER A 67 5.78 -16.74 -14.38
CA SER A 67 6.61 -17.93 -14.42
C SER A 67 7.65 -17.87 -15.51
N ILE A 68 8.78 -18.51 -15.27
CA ILE A 68 9.86 -18.70 -16.23
C ILE A 68 10.23 -20.19 -16.32
N HIS A 69 10.81 -20.60 -17.42
CA HIS A 69 11.36 -21.94 -17.60
C HIS A 69 12.88 -21.87 -17.68
N TYR A 70 13.55 -22.64 -16.83
CA TYR A 70 14.99 -22.73 -16.83
C TYR A 70 15.44 -24.16 -16.51
N ASN A 71 16.31 -24.74 -17.35
CA ASN A 71 16.83 -26.11 -17.18
C ASN A 71 15.73 -27.16 -16.90
N ASN A 72 14.64 -27.16 -17.69
CA ASN A 72 13.46 -28.03 -17.53
C ASN A 72 12.71 -27.86 -16.19
N THR A 73 12.97 -26.80 -15.45
CA THR A 73 12.25 -26.47 -14.23
C THR A 73 11.42 -25.21 -14.47
N LYS A 74 10.16 -25.25 -14.05
CA LYS A 74 9.28 -24.09 -14.01
C LYS A 74 9.53 -23.34 -12.70
N ILE A 75 9.86 -22.07 -12.78
CA ILE A 75 10.04 -21.20 -11.63
C ILE A 75 8.87 -20.23 -11.61
N ASN A 76 7.96 -20.40 -10.66
CA ASN A 76 6.89 -19.45 -10.41
C ASN A 76 7.44 -18.34 -9.51
N ILE A 77 7.19 -17.10 -9.90
CA ILE A 77 7.64 -15.90 -9.22
C ILE A 77 6.41 -15.11 -8.79
N VAL A 78 6.26 -14.90 -7.50
CA VAL A 78 5.19 -14.10 -6.94
C VAL A 78 5.77 -12.78 -6.45
N ASP A 79 5.29 -11.69 -7.03
CA ASP A 79 5.69 -10.35 -6.62
C ASP A 79 4.97 -9.95 -5.33
N THR A 80 5.70 -9.42 -4.34
CA THR A 80 5.13 -9.03 -3.06
C THR A 80 5.10 -7.51 -2.90
N PRO A 81 3.98 -6.96 -2.39
CA PRO A 81 3.96 -5.57 -1.95
C PRO A 81 5.00 -5.35 -0.85
N GLY A 82 5.73 -4.23 -0.92
CA GLY A 82 6.75 -3.89 0.09
C GLY A 82 6.21 -3.09 1.29
N HIS A 83 5.03 -2.49 1.17
CA HIS A 83 4.49 -1.59 2.19
C HIS A 83 3.67 -2.34 3.25
N ALA A 84 3.80 -1.94 4.52
CA ALA A 84 3.12 -2.58 5.65
C ALA A 84 1.58 -2.54 5.56
N ASP A 85 1.00 -1.53 4.89
CA ASP A 85 -0.44 -1.44 4.65
C ASP A 85 -1.00 -2.63 3.86
N PHE A 86 -0.15 -3.35 3.11
CA PHE A 86 -0.49 -4.56 2.35
C PHE A 86 -0.03 -5.85 3.03
N GLY A 87 0.29 -5.81 4.33
CA GLY A 87 0.84 -6.94 5.08
C GLY A 87 -0.01 -8.23 5.04
N GLY A 88 -1.33 -8.11 4.96
CA GLY A 88 -2.22 -9.26 4.79
C GLY A 88 -2.08 -9.96 3.44
N GLU A 89 -1.70 -9.24 2.39
CA GLU A 89 -1.38 -9.84 1.09
C GLU A 89 -0.05 -10.58 1.14
N VAL A 90 0.94 -9.99 1.80
CA VAL A 90 2.26 -10.60 1.97
C VAL A 90 2.17 -11.95 2.66
N GLU A 91 1.44 -12.06 3.76
CA GLU A 91 1.28 -13.34 4.48
C GLU A 91 0.67 -14.42 3.57
N ARG A 92 -0.36 -14.07 2.81
CA ARG A 92 -1.03 -15.01 1.90
C ARG A 92 -0.12 -15.46 0.75
N ILE A 93 0.67 -14.53 0.19
CA ILE A 93 1.64 -14.86 -0.84
C ILE A 93 2.68 -15.82 -0.31
N LEU A 94 3.20 -15.56 0.89
CA LEU A 94 4.19 -16.41 1.52
C LEU A 94 3.70 -17.85 1.79
N THR A 95 2.39 -18.09 1.93
CA THR A 95 1.86 -19.45 2.01
C THR A 95 1.96 -20.22 0.70
N MET A 96 1.94 -19.53 -0.44
CA MET A 96 1.99 -20.18 -1.77
C MET A 96 3.40 -20.56 -2.22
N VAL A 97 4.45 -20.05 -1.57
CA VAL A 97 5.84 -20.19 -2.02
C VAL A 97 6.66 -21.07 -1.09
N ASP A 98 7.77 -21.59 -1.60
CA ASP A 98 8.68 -22.48 -0.86
C ASP A 98 9.93 -21.73 -0.38
N GLY A 99 10.28 -20.62 -1.02
CA GLY A 99 11.38 -19.76 -0.61
C GLY A 99 11.19 -18.31 -1.02
N VAL A 100 12.10 -17.45 -0.56
CA VAL A 100 12.05 -16.01 -0.79
C VAL A 100 13.37 -15.49 -1.33
N LEU A 101 13.30 -14.60 -2.34
CA LEU A 101 14.43 -13.80 -2.78
C LEU A 101 14.39 -12.46 -2.03
N LEU A 102 15.37 -12.24 -1.16
CA LEU A 102 15.55 -10.98 -0.47
C LEU A 102 16.47 -10.08 -1.31
N LEU A 103 15.90 -9.06 -1.94
CA LEU A 103 16.63 -8.13 -2.78
C LEU A 103 17.04 -6.89 -1.98
N VAL A 104 18.34 -6.63 -1.90
CA VAL A 104 18.92 -5.51 -1.15
C VAL A 104 19.81 -4.67 -2.06
N ASP A 105 19.71 -3.34 -1.98
CA ASP A 105 20.57 -2.43 -2.73
C ASP A 105 21.97 -2.41 -2.10
N ALA A 106 23.01 -2.57 -2.93
CA ALA A 106 24.42 -2.60 -2.50
C ALA A 106 24.93 -1.28 -1.90
N PHE A 107 24.22 -0.17 -2.12
CA PHE A 107 24.56 1.14 -1.56
C PHE A 107 23.73 1.48 -0.32
N GLU A 108 22.40 1.28 -0.41
CA GLU A 108 21.45 1.66 0.66
C GLU A 108 21.43 0.65 1.83
N GLY A 109 21.65 -0.64 1.53
CA GLY A 109 21.63 -1.70 2.54
C GLY A 109 20.21 -2.11 2.94
N CYS A 110 20.06 -2.64 4.15
CA CYS A 110 18.79 -3.12 4.70
C CYS A 110 17.88 -1.96 5.09
N MET A 111 16.73 -1.87 4.43
CA MET A 111 15.73 -0.83 4.69
C MET A 111 14.59 -1.34 5.58
N PRO A 112 13.95 -0.47 6.40
CA PRO A 112 12.95 -0.88 7.38
C PRO A 112 11.73 -1.63 6.82
N GLN A 113 11.27 -1.32 5.59
CA GLN A 113 10.14 -2.03 4.98
C GLN A 113 10.42 -3.51 4.71
N THR A 114 11.66 -3.83 4.33
CA THR A 114 12.13 -5.20 4.12
C THR A 114 12.01 -6.04 5.40
N ARG A 115 12.22 -5.42 6.56
CA ARG A 115 12.18 -6.02 7.89
C ARG A 115 10.85 -6.70 8.20
N PHE A 116 9.72 -6.03 7.88
CA PHE A 116 8.38 -6.58 8.11
C PHE A 116 8.14 -7.85 7.30
N VAL A 117 8.38 -7.79 5.99
CA VAL A 117 8.13 -8.93 5.09
C VAL A 117 9.06 -10.09 5.41
N LEU A 118 10.34 -9.78 5.70
CA LEU A 118 11.35 -10.78 6.10
C LEU A 118 10.96 -11.46 7.41
N LYS A 119 10.55 -10.72 8.46
CA LYS A 119 10.06 -11.29 9.72
C LYS A 119 8.94 -12.30 9.50
N LYS A 120 8.00 -12.00 8.62
CA LYS A 120 6.90 -12.91 8.27
C LYS A 120 7.41 -14.15 7.51
N ALA A 121 8.33 -13.98 6.57
CA ALA A 121 8.92 -15.07 5.81
C ALA A 121 9.70 -16.04 6.72
N LEU A 122 10.53 -15.50 7.63
CA LEU A 122 11.28 -16.28 8.61
C LEU A 122 10.36 -17.02 9.58
N GLY A 123 9.31 -16.35 10.08
CA GLY A 123 8.31 -16.98 10.96
C GLY A 123 7.50 -18.11 10.29
N LEU A 124 7.41 -18.11 8.97
CA LEU A 124 6.83 -19.18 8.16
C LEU A 124 7.87 -20.21 7.67
N HIS A 125 9.09 -20.19 8.22
CA HIS A 125 10.22 -21.06 7.87
C HIS A 125 10.49 -21.14 6.35
N LYS A 126 10.37 -20.01 5.63
CA LYS A 126 10.72 -19.96 4.21
C LYS A 126 12.23 -19.85 4.04
N THR A 127 12.76 -20.58 3.05
CA THR A 127 14.20 -20.56 2.74
C THR A 127 14.58 -19.24 2.06
N PRO A 128 15.46 -18.42 2.64
CA PRO A 128 15.90 -17.18 2.04
C PRO A 128 17.04 -17.38 1.03
N LEU A 129 17.05 -16.59 -0.04
CA LEU A 129 18.18 -16.38 -0.94
C LEU A 129 18.39 -14.87 -1.05
N VAL A 130 19.54 -14.39 -0.63
CA VAL A 130 19.85 -12.95 -0.63
C VAL A 130 20.44 -12.54 -1.97
N VAL A 131 19.90 -11.46 -2.55
CA VAL A 131 20.40 -10.87 -3.79
C VAL A 131 20.82 -9.43 -3.52
N VAL A 132 22.12 -9.18 -3.54
CA VAL A 132 22.70 -7.83 -3.40
C VAL A 132 22.76 -7.21 -4.78
N ASN A 133 21.84 -6.27 -5.05
CA ASN A 133 21.63 -5.66 -6.37
C ASN A 133 22.32 -4.28 -6.47
N LYS A 134 22.44 -3.78 -7.70
CA LYS A 134 23.06 -2.50 -8.03
C LYS A 134 24.55 -2.41 -7.63
N ILE A 135 25.27 -3.52 -7.74
CA ILE A 135 26.71 -3.55 -7.48
C ILE A 135 27.52 -2.71 -8.49
N ASP A 136 26.90 -2.31 -9.60
CA ASP A 136 27.42 -1.39 -10.62
C ASP A 136 27.46 0.07 -10.14
N ARG A 137 26.73 0.42 -9.07
CA ARG A 137 26.61 1.78 -8.57
C ARG A 137 27.90 2.27 -7.91
N ASP A 138 28.31 3.50 -8.20
CA ASP A 138 29.42 4.16 -7.51
C ASP A 138 29.13 4.26 -6.00
N GLY A 139 30.08 3.82 -5.19
CA GLY A 139 29.94 3.77 -3.73
C GLY A 139 29.19 2.53 -3.20
N ALA A 140 28.92 1.53 -4.05
CA ALA A 140 28.39 0.24 -3.59
C ALA A 140 29.35 -0.42 -2.57
N ARG A 141 28.76 -0.97 -1.50
CA ARG A 141 29.47 -1.64 -0.38
C ARG A 141 28.90 -3.05 -0.12
N PRO A 142 28.96 -3.94 -1.12
CA PRO A 142 28.25 -5.21 -1.08
C PRO A 142 28.61 -6.11 0.11
N ALA A 143 29.88 -6.11 0.56
CA ALA A 143 30.31 -6.92 1.71
C ALA A 143 29.68 -6.42 3.03
N GLU A 144 29.68 -5.10 3.27
CA GLU A 144 29.06 -4.51 4.46
C GLU A 144 27.54 -4.73 4.47
N VAL A 145 26.90 -4.68 3.30
CA VAL A 145 25.47 -4.94 3.16
C VAL A 145 25.12 -6.39 3.53
N VAL A 146 25.96 -7.36 3.21
CA VAL A 146 25.76 -8.76 3.63
C VAL A 146 25.85 -8.88 5.16
N ASP A 147 26.78 -8.19 5.80
CA ASP A 147 26.87 -8.16 7.26
C ASP A 147 25.62 -7.50 7.89
N GLU A 148 25.12 -6.39 7.31
CA GLU A 148 23.86 -5.77 7.73
C GLU A 148 22.65 -6.72 7.58
N VAL A 149 22.60 -7.52 6.51
CA VAL A 149 21.57 -8.54 6.32
C VAL A 149 21.67 -9.61 7.39
N LEU A 150 22.88 -10.08 7.72
CA LEU A 150 23.10 -11.08 8.75
C LEU A 150 22.64 -10.58 10.13
N ASP A 151 23.02 -9.35 10.48
CA ASP A 151 22.57 -8.70 11.71
C ASP A 151 21.04 -8.61 11.78
N LEU A 152 20.40 -8.25 10.66
CA LEU A 152 18.94 -8.19 10.56
C LEU A 152 18.29 -9.57 10.77
N PHE A 153 18.86 -10.65 10.21
CA PHE A 153 18.33 -12.01 10.41
C PHE A 153 18.41 -12.43 11.87
N ILE A 154 19.56 -12.18 12.53
CA ILE A 154 19.77 -12.47 13.95
C ILE A 154 18.76 -11.69 14.81
N GLU A 155 18.58 -10.40 14.54
CA GLU A 155 17.64 -9.55 15.26
C GLU A 155 16.19 -10.00 15.09
N LEU A 156 15.81 -10.50 13.91
CA LEU A 156 14.46 -11.02 13.63
C LEU A 156 14.24 -12.44 14.18
N GLY A 157 15.26 -13.05 14.80
CA GLY A 157 15.16 -14.37 15.42
C GLY A 157 15.19 -15.52 14.41
N ALA A 158 15.95 -15.37 13.31
CA ALA A 158 16.21 -16.45 12.35
C ALA A 158 16.86 -17.66 13.02
N ASP A 159 16.51 -18.85 12.55
CA ASP A 159 17.15 -20.11 13.00
C ASP A 159 18.51 -20.33 12.28
N ASP A 160 19.27 -21.33 12.76
CA ASP A 160 20.62 -21.61 12.24
C ASP A 160 20.62 -21.92 10.72
N ASP A 161 19.57 -22.58 10.23
CA ASP A 161 19.44 -22.91 8.79
C ASP A 161 19.11 -21.67 7.95
N GLN A 162 18.42 -20.69 8.54
CA GLN A 162 18.08 -19.43 7.89
C GLN A 162 19.22 -18.43 7.89
N ILE A 163 20.11 -18.48 8.88
CA ILE A 163 21.31 -17.61 8.97
C ILE A 163 22.36 -18.02 7.93
N ASP A 164 22.46 -19.30 7.56
CA ASP A 164 23.36 -19.79 6.51
C ASP A 164 22.76 -19.56 5.10
N PHE A 165 22.31 -18.35 4.84
CA PHE A 165 21.69 -17.99 3.57
C PHE A 165 22.73 -17.82 2.44
N PRO A 166 22.43 -18.32 1.21
CA PRO A 166 23.26 -18.06 0.05
C PRO A 166 23.12 -16.60 -0.42
N VAL A 167 24.21 -16.03 -0.94
CA VAL A 167 24.27 -14.66 -1.46
C VAL A 167 24.60 -14.67 -2.94
N ILE A 168 23.87 -13.89 -3.73
CA ILE A 168 24.15 -13.59 -5.13
C ILE A 168 24.29 -12.08 -5.30
N TYR A 169 25.32 -11.66 -6.01
CA TYR A 169 25.56 -10.27 -6.37
C TYR A 169 25.07 -10.01 -7.78
N ALA A 170 24.34 -8.91 -7.99
CA ALA A 170 23.71 -8.64 -9.28
C ALA A 170 23.71 -7.15 -9.66
N SER A 171 23.70 -6.89 -10.96
CA SER A 171 23.23 -5.65 -11.56
C SER A 171 22.04 -5.99 -12.44
N ALA A 172 20.83 -5.78 -11.92
CA ALA A 172 19.61 -6.01 -12.67
C ALA A 172 19.52 -5.10 -13.91
N LYS A 173 20.06 -3.89 -13.81
CA LYS A 173 20.09 -2.91 -14.89
C LYS A 173 20.97 -3.37 -16.06
N ASP A 174 22.14 -3.92 -15.78
CA ASP A 174 23.09 -4.36 -16.78
C ASP A 174 22.93 -5.86 -17.14
N GLY A 175 22.02 -6.56 -16.45
CA GLY A 175 21.59 -7.92 -16.78
C GLY A 175 22.59 -9.02 -16.42
N TYR A 176 23.38 -8.87 -15.36
CA TYR A 176 24.32 -9.91 -14.90
C TYR A 176 24.22 -10.19 -13.40
N ALA A 177 24.64 -11.40 -13.02
CA ALA A 177 24.73 -11.86 -11.64
C ALA A 177 25.96 -12.76 -11.44
N GLY A 178 26.39 -12.95 -10.20
CA GLY A 178 27.51 -13.81 -9.83
C GLY A 178 27.55 -14.10 -8.35
N THR A 179 28.47 -15.01 -7.97
CA THR A 179 28.71 -15.41 -6.56
C THR A 179 29.72 -14.53 -5.85
N GLU A 180 30.43 -13.68 -6.58
CA GLU A 180 31.48 -12.82 -6.03
C GLU A 180 31.07 -11.34 -6.15
N PRO A 181 31.43 -10.48 -5.16
CA PRO A 181 31.02 -9.08 -5.15
C PRO A 181 31.65 -8.21 -6.24
N ASP A 182 32.72 -8.68 -6.87
CA ASP A 182 33.45 -7.99 -7.94
C ASP A 182 33.01 -8.37 -9.36
N VAL A 183 32.00 -9.23 -9.52
CA VAL A 183 31.43 -9.55 -10.83
C VAL A 183 30.96 -8.28 -11.55
N ARG A 184 31.31 -8.13 -12.84
CA ARG A 184 30.95 -6.96 -13.66
C ARG A 184 30.48 -7.30 -15.07
N SER A 185 30.30 -8.58 -15.36
CA SER A 185 29.82 -9.06 -16.66
C SER A 185 29.27 -10.46 -16.54
N GLY A 186 28.48 -10.87 -17.52
CA GLY A 186 27.87 -12.19 -17.55
C GLY A 186 26.38 -12.10 -17.89
N ASP A 187 25.60 -12.97 -17.29
CA ASP A 187 24.14 -13.02 -17.42
C ASP A 187 23.49 -13.41 -16.09
N MET A 188 22.16 -13.59 -16.06
CA MET A 188 21.40 -13.95 -14.86
C MET A 188 21.43 -15.44 -14.50
N ARG A 189 22.13 -16.28 -15.26
CA ARG A 189 22.21 -17.73 -14.98
C ARG A 189 22.70 -18.06 -13.57
N PRO A 190 23.72 -17.38 -13.00
CA PRO A 190 24.13 -17.67 -11.62
C PRO A 190 23.02 -17.51 -10.58
N LEU A 191 22.12 -16.52 -10.77
CA LEU A 191 20.93 -16.36 -9.92
C LEU A 191 19.92 -17.49 -10.14
N LEU A 192 19.64 -17.85 -11.39
CA LEU A 192 18.73 -18.94 -11.73
C LEU A 192 19.24 -20.29 -11.22
N ASP A 193 20.53 -20.56 -11.35
CA ASP A 193 21.18 -21.77 -10.79
C ASP A 193 21.11 -21.80 -9.26
N ALA A 194 21.28 -20.65 -8.60
CA ALA A 194 21.13 -20.54 -7.15
C ALA A 194 19.69 -20.83 -6.70
N ILE A 195 18.68 -20.34 -7.43
CA ILE A 195 17.26 -20.65 -7.16
C ILE A 195 17.04 -22.16 -7.26
N LEU A 196 17.53 -22.82 -8.32
CA LEU A 196 17.37 -24.26 -8.49
C LEU A 196 18.07 -25.07 -7.39
N LYS A 197 19.22 -24.59 -6.91
CA LYS A 197 20.06 -25.29 -5.93
C LYS A 197 19.56 -25.12 -4.50
N TYR A 198 19.22 -23.90 -4.10
CA TYR A 198 18.99 -23.56 -2.69
C TYR A 198 17.50 -23.51 -2.32
N ILE A 199 16.62 -23.06 -3.21
CA ILE A 199 15.19 -23.04 -2.87
C ILE A 199 14.64 -24.47 -2.89
N PRO A 200 13.91 -24.91 -1.84
CA PRO A 200 13.32 -26.24 -1.82
C PRO A 200 12.28 -26.41 -2.92
N SER A 201 12.12 -27.62 -3.37
CA SER A 201 11.02 -27.99 -4.28
C SER A 201 9.78 -28.35 -3.48
N PRO A 202 8.57 -28.11 -4.01
CA PRO A 202 7.32 -28.47 -3.35
C PRO A 202 7.30 -29.94 -2.93
N GLN A 203 6.84 -30.19 -1.70
CA GLN A 203 6.68 -31.52 -1.13
C GLN A 203 5.21 -31.79 -0.81
N GLY A 204 4.71 -32.96 -1.14
CA GLY A 204 3.33 -33.34 -0.88
C GLY A 204 3.01 -34.71 -1.44
N ASP A 205 1.73 -35.08 -1.43
CA ASP A 205 1.22 -36.33 -2.00
C ASP A 205 0.47 -36.04 -3.31
N PRO A 206 1.07 -36.32 -4.48
CA PRO A 206 0.44 -36.05 -5.77
C PRO A 206 -0.74 -36.99 -6.09
N GLU A 207 -0.79 -38.17 -5.48
CA GLU A 207 -1.86 -39.16 -5.66
C GLU A 207 -2.95 -39.04 -4.60
N GLY A 208 -2.76 -38.16 -3.61
CA GLY A 208 -3.71 -37.94 -2.54
C GLY A 208 -4.97 -37.19 -2.98
N PRO A 209 -6.00 -37.12 -2.10
CA PRO A 209 -7.21 -36.36 -2.41
C PRO A 209 -6.91 -34.87 -2.54
N THR A 210 -7.51 -34.25 -3.54
CA THR A 210 -7.27 -32.85 -3.92
C THR A 210 -7.47 -31.90 -2.74
N GLN A 211 -6.54 -30.95 -2.61
CA GLN A 211 -6.61 -29.88 -1.63
C GLN A 211 -5.93 -28.64 -2.18
N VAL A 212 -6.67 -27.51 -2.28
CA VAL A 212 -6.18 -26.21 -2.78
C VAL A 212 -6.62 -25.10 -1.87
N LEU A 213 -5.69 -24.27 -1.41
CA LEU A 213 -5.99 -23.05 -0.68
C LEU A 213 -5.98 -21.86 -1.63
N PHE A 214 -7.07 -21.08 -1.67
CA PHE A 214 -7.12 -19.84 -2.43
C PHE A 214 -6.55 -18.69 -1.59
N SER A 215 -5.41 -18.16 -2.01
CA SER A 215 -4.66 -17.12 -1.29
C SER A 215 -4.81 -15.72 -1.91
N SER A 216 -5.23 -15.62 -3.17
CA SER A 216 -5.46 -14.35 -3.85
C SER A 216 -6.69 -14.43 -4.77
N LEU A 217 -7.27 -13.27 -5.08
CA LEU A 217 -8.36 -13.13 -6.03
C LEU A 217 -7.96 -12.14 -7.11
N GLU A 218 -8.28 -12.49 -8.34
CA GLU A 218 -8.24 -11.61 -9.50
C GLU A 218 -9.67 -11.46 -10.06
N TYR A 219 -9.89 -10.45 -10.87
CA TYR A 219 -11.15 -10.24 -11.55
C TYR A 219 -10.92 -10.05 -13.04
N ASP A 220 -11.80 -10.65 -13.83
CA ASP A 220 -11.80 -10.52 -15.29
C ASP A 220 -13.23 -10.25 -15.74
N ASP A 221 -13.42 -9.25 -16.60
CA ASP A 221 -14.77 -8.81 -17.03
C ASP A 221 -15.57 -9.89 -17.76
N TYR A 222 -14.91 -10.93 -18.31
CA TYR A 222 -15.56 -12.01 -19.06
C TYR A 222 -15.81 -13.28 -18.25
N VAL A 223 -14.93 -13.59 -17.30
CA VAL A 223 -15.02 -14.82 -16.51
C VAL A 223 -15.38 -14.58 -15.04
N GLY A 224 -15.44 -13.32 -14.63
CA GLY A 224 -15.71 -12.93 -13.25
C GLY A 224 -14.53 -13.13 -12.31
N ARG A 225 -14.81 -13.56 -11.07
CA ARG A 225 -13.79 -13.83 -10.06
C ARG A 225 -12.94 -15.02 -10.44
N ILE A 226 -11.64 -14.88 -10.21
CA ILE A 226 -10.60 -15.88 -10.44
C ILE A 226 -9.86 -16.08 -9.13
N GLY A 227 -9.96 -17.28 -8.55
CA GLY A 227 -9.18 -17.63 -7.37
C GLY A 227 -7.79 -18.08 -7.77
N VAL A 228 -6.76 -17.50 -7.16
CA VAL A 228 -5.37 -17.92 -7.31
C VAL A 228 -4.97 -18.67 -6.04
N GLY A 229 -4.39 -19.85 -6.21
CA GLY A 229 -3.99 -20.69 -5.10
C GLY A 229 -2.95 -21.73 -5.49
N ARG A 230 -2.47 -22.43 -4.46
CA ARG A 230 -1.52 -23.53 -4.60
C ARG A 230 -2.24 -24.86 -4.44
N VAL A 231 -1.92 -25.82 -5.29
CA VAL A 231 -2.32 -27.22 -5.10
C VAL A 231 -1.42 -27.84 -4.03
N GLU A 232 -1.94 -28.03 -2.82
CA GLU A 232 -1.17 -28.58 -1.71
C GLU A 232 -1.08 -30.10 -1.76
N ARG A 233 -2.13 -30.74 -2.26
CA ARG A 233 -2.22 -32.21 -2.36
C ARG A 233 -3.06 -32.61 -3.57
N GLY A 234 -2.71 -33.74 -4.21
CA GLY A 234 -3.46 -34.32 -5.29
C GLY A 234 -3.37 -33.55 -6.61
N SER A 235 -4.45 -33.59 -7.37
CA SER A 235 -4.56 -32.87 -8.64
C SER A 235 -5.94 -32.22 -8.81
N VAL A 236 -5.97 -31.12 -9.57
CA VAL A 236 -7.21 -30.43 -9.97
C VAL A 236 -7.44 -30.66 -11.45
N LYS A 237 -8.64 -31.11 -11.83
CA LYS A 237 -9.06 -31.37 -13.21
C LYS A 237 -10.25 -30.53 -13.60
N VAL A 238 -10.28 -30.07 -14.82
CA VAL A 238 -11.44 -29.37 -15.40
C VAL A 238 -12.66 -30.30 -15.45
N ASN A 239 -13.82 -29.75 -15.14
CA ASN A 239 -15.12 -30.44 -15.09
C ASN A 239 -15.28 -31.54 -14.01
N ALA A 240 -14.28 -31.76 -13.17
CA ALA A 240 -14.41 -32.66 -12.04
C ALA A 240 -15.25 -32.03 -10.88
N PRO A 241 -15.92 -32.85 -10.07
CA PRO A 241 -16.65 -32.38 -8.89
C PRO A 241 -15.69 -32.14 -7.73
N TYR A 242 -15.92 -31.07 -6.97
CA TYR A 242 -15.17 -30.72 -5.76
C TYR A 242 -16.12 -30.18 -4.70
N VAL A 243 -15.63 -30.08 -3.47
CA VAL A 243 -16.28 -29.42 -2.34
C VAL A 243 -15.48 -28.16 -2.00
N LEU A 244 -16.13 -27.01 -2.08
CA LEU A 244 -15.60 -25.75 -1.59
C LEU A 244 -15.96 -25.60 -0.10
N CYS A 245 -14.94 -25.52 0.73
CA CYS A 245 -15.06 -25.24 2.16
C CYS A 245 -14.97 -23.73 2.36
N ARG A 246 -16.07 -23.13 2.79
CA ARG A 246 -16.18 -21.70 3.07
C ARG A 246 -15.62 -21.34 4.44
N ARG A 247 -15.40 -20.05 4.70
CA ARG A 247 -14.88 -19.53 5.98
C ARG A 247 -15.83 -19.73 7.17
N ASP A 248 -17.13 -19.84 6.91
CA ASP A 248 -18.18 -20.06 7.90
C ASP A 248 -18.44 -21.56 8.16
N ASP A 249 -17.49 -22.41 7.79
CA ASP A 249 -17.58 -23.88 7.85
C ASP A 249 -18.68 -24.48 6.96
N THR A 250 -19.33 -23.69 6.11
CA THR A 250 -20.28 -24.23 5.12
C THR A 250 -19.55 -24.92 3.97
N ARG A 251 -20.19 -25.91 3.36
CA ARG A 251 -19.64 -26.74 2.29
C ARG A 251 -20.54 -26.68 1.08
N GLU A 252 -19.95 -26.42 -0.07
CA GLU A 252 -20.67 -26.31 -1.34
C GLU A 252 -20.07 -27.24 -2.38
N ASN A 253 -20.91 -28.03 -3.04
CA ASN A 253 -20.50 -28.87 -4.16
C ASN A 253 -20.38 -28.01 -5.41
N ILE A 254 -19.19 -27.97 -5.98
CA ILE A 254 -18.88 -27.16 -7.16
C ILE A 254 -18.22 -27.99 -8.26
N ARG A 255 -18.14 -27.42 -9.46
CA ARG A 255 -17.32 -27.93 -10.56
C ARG A 255 -16.36 -26.84 -11.03
N VAL A 256 -15.10 -27.19 -11.18
CA VAL A 256 -14.09 -26.29 -11.78
C VAL A 256 -14.32 -26.26 -13.29
N THR A 257 -14.82 -25.15 -13.81
CA THR A 257 -15.14 -25.01 -15.24
C THR A 257 -13.95 -24.53 -16.06
N LYS A 258 -13.07 -23.73 -15.46
CA LYS A 258 -11.86 -23.20 -16.10
C LYS A 258 -10.69 -23.25 -15.14
N LEU A 259 -9.59 -23.82 -15.63
CA LEU A 259 -8.33 -23.94 -14.89
C LEU A 259 -7.21 -23.34 -15.73
N TYR A 260 -6.37 -22.51 -15.12
CA TYR A 260 -5.24 -21.88 -15.78
C TYR A 260 -3.97 -22.03 -14.96
N GLN A 261 -2.83 -21.97 -15.63
CA GLN A 261 -1.51 -21.79 -15.05
C GLN A 261 -0.87 -20.51 -15.63
N PHE A 262 0.11 -19.97 -14.93
CA PHE A 262 0.91 -18.86 -15.45
C PHE A 262 2.00 -19.38 -16.38
N GLU A 263 2.14 -18.76 -17.56
CA GLU A 263 3.23 -18.94 -18.52
C GLU A 263 3.73 -17.55 -18.92
N GLY A 264 4.90 -17.16 -18.40
CA GLY A 264 5.27 -15.76 -18.37
C GLY A 264 4.23 -14.95 -17.58
N LEU A 265 3.75 -13.88 -18.16
CA LEU A 265 2.71 -13.01 -17.60
C LEU A 265 1.28 -13.45 -18.00
N LYS A 266 1.15 -14.47 -18.85
CA LYS A 266 -0.16 -14.87 -19.38
C LYS A 266 -0.72 -16.06 -18.61
N ARG A 267 -2.04 -16.07 -18.46
CA ARG A 267 -2.80 -17.22 -17.96
C ARG A 267 -3.10 -18.16 -19.14
N VAL A 268 -2.58 -19.37 -19.10
CA VAL A 268 -2.78 -20.38 -20.14
C VAL A 268 -3.74 -21.45 -19.61
N PRO A 269 -4.81 -21.81 -20.35
CA PRO A 269 -5.72 -22.86 -19.93
C PRO A 269 -5.03 -24.23 -19.91
N VAL A 270 -5.30 -25.00 -18.87
CA VAL A 270 -4.80 -26.36 -18.67
C VAL A 270 -5.94 -27.30 -18.29
N GLU A 271 -5.84 -28.58 -18.65
CA GLU A 271 -6.85 -29.59 -18.32
C GLU A 271 -6.67 -30.15 -16.91
N GLU A 272 -5.42 -30.17 -16.42
CA GLU A 272 -5.05 -30.70 -15.11
C GLU A 272 -3.88 -29.90 -14.53
N ALA A 273 -3.88 -29.75 -13.21
CA ALA A 273 -2.77 -29.22 -12.43
C ALA A 273 -2.56 -30.11 -11.21
N VAL A 274 -1.31 -30.28 -10.80
CA VAL A 274 -0.94 -31.23 -9.75
C VAL A 274 -0.24 -30.52 -8.57
N MET A 275 -0.09 -31.24 -7.47
CA MET A 275 0.55 -30.77 -6.25
C MET A 275 1.81 -29.92 -6.53
N GLY A 276 1.89 -28.76 -5.89
CA GLY A 276 2.96 -27.76 -6.08
C GLY A 276 2.67 -26.69 -7.12
N ASP A 277 1.70 -26.90 -8.04
CA ASP A 277 1.35 -25.89 -9.04
C ASP A 277 0.63 -24.68 -8.42
N LEU A 278 0.98 -23.50 -8.92
CA LEU A 278 0.17 -22.28 -8.72
C LEU A 278 -0.86 -22.22 -9.83
N ILE A 279 -2.13 -22.18 -9.45
CA ILE A 279 -3.26 -22.25 -10.36
C ILE A 279 -4.20 -21.06 -10.23
N CYS A 280 -4.90 -20.79 -11.33
CA CYS A 280 -6.04 -19.87 -11.34
C CYS A 280 -7.31 -20.67 -11.68
N VAL A 281 -8.32 -20.55 -10.84
CA VAL A 281 -9.62 -21.21 -11.01
C VAL A 281 -10.69 -20.16 -11.23
N ALA A 282 -11.48 -20.30 -12.31
CA ALA A 282 -12.59 -19.41 -12.62
C ALA A 282 -13.89 -20.18 -12.79
N GLY A 283 -15.01 -19.44 -12.67
CA GLY A 283 -16.35 -19.99 -12.80
C GLY A 283 -16.95 -20.50 -11.48
N ILE A 284 -16.37 -20.16 -10.36
CA ILE A 284 -16.93 -20.36 -9.03
C ILE A 284 -17.56 -19.03 -8.58
N ALA A 285 -18.88 -19.02 -8.39
CA ALA A 285 -19.55 -17.85 -7.87
C ALA A 285 -19.12 -17.58 -6.41
N ASP A 286 -18.96 -16.31 -6.06
CA ASP A 286 -18.68 -15.86 -4.68
C ASP A 286 -17.48 -16.54 -4.01
N LEU A 287 -16.48 -16.93 -4.81
CA LEU A 287 -15.21 -17.44 -4.27
C LEU A 287 -14.50 -16.37 -3.45
N ASN A 288 -14.02 -16.74 -2.25
CA ASN A 288 -13.30 -15.84 -1.35
C ASN A 288 -11.91 -16.37 -1.00
N ILE A 289 -11.03 -15.46 -0.59
CA ILE A 289 -9.70 -15.81 -0.13
C ILE A 289 -9.79 -16.62 1.17
N GLY A 290 -8.94 -17.65 1.30
CA GLY A 290 -8.90 -18.53 2.46
C GLY A 290 -9.88 -19.69 2.41
N GLU A 291 -10.69 -19.79 1.35
CA GLU A 291 -11.51 -20.96 1.09
C GLU A 291 -10.66 -22.10 0.52
N THR A 292 -11.02 -23.33 0.89
CA THR A 292 -10.29 -24.53 0.47
C THR A 292 -11.14 -25.35 -0.49
N LEU A 293 -10.56 -25.70 -1.64
CA LEU A 293 -11.13 -26.67 -2.57
C LEU A 293 -10.66 -28.07 -2.18
N CYS A 294 -11.59 -28.97 -1.90
CA CYS A 294 -11.32 -30.35 -1.48
C CYS A 294 -11.92 -31.38 -2.44
N ALA A 295 -11.30 -32.54 -2.49
CA ALA A 295 -11.93 -33.72 -3.11
C ALA A 295 -13.20 -34.12 -2.32
N PRO A 296 -14.29 -34.59 -3.00
CA PRO A 296 -15.54 -34.93 -2.31
C PRO A 296 -15.39 -36.07 -1.29
N GLU A 297 -14.44 -36.98 -1.53
CA GLU A 297 -14.16 -38.12 -0.66
C GLU A 297 -13.35 -37.77 0.60
N CYS A 298 -12.69 -36.60 0.61
CA CYS A 298 -11.84 -36.16 1.70
C CYS A 298 -11.92 -34.65 1.87
N VAL A 299 -12.85 -34.21 2.68
CA VAL A 299 -13.11 -32.78 2.91
C VAL A 299 -12.33 -32.31 4.15
N GLU A 300 -11.13 -31.82 3.91
CA GLU A 300 -10.20 -31.33 4.93
C GLU A 300 -9.81 -29.87 4.60
N PRO A 301 -10.51 -28.87 5.19
CA PRO A 301 -10.15 -27.47 4.95
C PRO A 301 -8.79 -27.15 5.54
N LEU A 302 -7.98 -26.38 4.80
CA LEU A 302 -6.71 -25.85 5.28
C LEU A 302 -6.94 -24.71 6.28
N PRO A 303 -6.03 -24.54 7.26
CA PRO A 303 -6.14 -23.44 8.21
C PRO A 303 -6.09 -22.09 7.45
N PHE A 304 -7.04 -21.24 7.74
CA PHE A 304 -7.11 -19.91 7.16
C PHE A 304 -6.07 -18.98 7.83
N VAL A 305 -5.27 -18.32 7.02
CA VAL A 305 -4.41 -17.25 7.51
C VAL A 305 -5.30 -16.08 7.91
N LYS A 306 -5.33 -15.76 9.20
CA LYS A 306 -6.14 -14.66 9.72
C LYS A 306 -5.66 -13.35 9.11
N ILE A 307 -6.51 -12.72 8.31
CA ILE A 307 -6.24 -11.39 7.77
C ILE A 307 -6.34 -10.39 8.91
N ASP A 308 -5.32 -9.56 9.08
CA ASP A 308 -5.38 -8.48 10.04
C ASP A 308 -6.55 -7.55 9.71
N GLU A 309 -7.26 -7.12 10.73
CA GLU A 309 -8.42 -6.27 10.58
C GLU A 309 -8.02 -4.83 10.21
N PRO A 310 -8.89 -4.09 9.51
CA PRO A 310 -8.69 -2.68 9.24
C PRO A 310 -8.46 -1.88 10.53
N THR A 311 -7.56 -0.91 10.48
CA THR A 311 -7.22 -0.04 11.63
C THR A 311 -7.74 1.38 11.47
N ILE A 312 -7.99 1.81 10.23
CA ILE A 312 -8.43 3.16 9.88
C ILE A 312 -9.72 3.09 9.07
N SER A 313 -10.61 4.04 9.28
CA SER A 313 -11.84 4.20 8.50
C SER A 313 -12.06 5.66 8.11
N MET A 314 -12.72 5.88 6.98
CA MET A 314 -13.20 7.19 6.55
C MET A 314 -14.54 7.06 5.83
N ASN A 315 -15.29 8.17 5.79
CA ASN A 315 -16.56 8.20 5.09
C ASN A 315 -16.35 8.66 3.66
N PHE A 316 -16.91 7.90 2.72
CA PHE A 316 -17.04 8.26 1.31
C PHE A 316 -18.49 8.69 1.08
N MET A 317 -18.71 9.85 0.52
CA MET A 317 -20.05 10.41 0.32
C MET A 317 -20.20 11.06 -1.04
N VAL A 318 -21.44 11.18 -1.46
CA VAL A 318 -21.77 11.92 -2.69
C VAL A 318 -21.31 13.37 -2.52
N ASN A 319 -20.68 13.93 -3.55
CA ASN A 319 -20.32 15.33 -3.56
C ASN A 319 -21.56 16.21 -3.69
N ASP A 320 -21.84 17.01 -2.67
CA ASP A 320 -22.96 17.95 -2.59
C ASP A 320 -22.50 19.43 -2.65
N SER A 321 -21.26 19.66 -3.11
CA SER A 321 -20.71 21.00 -3.26
C SER A 321 -21.40 21.80 -4.37
N PRO A 322 -21.29 23.15 -4.39
CA PRO A 322 -21.80 23.95 -5.50
C PRO A 322 -21.21 23.65 -6.88
N PHE A 323 -20.10 22.91 -6.90
CA PHE A 323 -19.43 22.47 -8.13
C PHE A 323 -19.69 21.01 -8.48
N ALA A 324 -20.53 20.32 -7.73
CA ALA A 324 -20.87 18.92 -7.94
C ALA A 324 -21.36 18.65 -9.38
N GLY A 325 -20.88 17.56 -9.98
CA GLY A 325 -21.25 17.11 -11.31
C GLY A 325 -20.66 17.89 -12.48
N ARG A 326 -19.73 18.82 -12.24
CA ARG A 326 -19.07 19.58 -13.31
C ARG A 326 -17.94 18.82 -13.99
N GLU A 327 -17.28 17.95 -13.27
CA GLU A 327 -16.04 17.30 -13.72
C GLU A 327 -16.14 15.77 -13.77
N GLY A 328 -16.91 15.17 -12.86
CA GLY A 328 -17.08 13.72 -12.79
C GLY A 328 -18.17 13.17 -13.70
N LYS A 329 -18.00 11.94 -14.17
CA LYS A 329 -19.01 11.18 -14.91
C LYS A 329 -19.92 10.40 -13.95
N TYR A 330 -19.36 9.82 -12.90
CA TYR A 330 -20.04 9.00 -11.92
C TYR A 330 -20.19 9.79 -10.60
N VAL A 331 -21.37 10.35 -10.39
CA VAL A 331 -21.64 11.33 -9.30
C VAL A 331 -22.78 10.90 -8.38
N THR A 332 -23.43 9.75 -8.62
CA THR A 332 -24.60 9.32 -7.86
C THR A 332 -24.22 8.35 -6.74
N SER A 333 -25.04 8.29 -5.68
CA SER A 333 -24.92 7.35 -4.58
C SER A 333 -24.84 5.89 -5.06
N ARG A 334 -25.63 5.53 -6.06
CA ARG A 334 -25.61 4.20 -6.66
C ARG A 334 -24.27 3.88 -7.30
N ASN A 335 -23.73 4.81 -8.11
CA ASN A 335 -22.42 4.59 -8.75
C ASN A 335 -21.32 4.43 -7.71
N LEU A 336 -21.33 5.26 -6.68
CA LEU A 336 -20.37 5.21 -5.57
C LEU A 336 -20.48 3.89 -4.82
N ARG A 337 -21.70 3.47 -4.47
CA ARG A 337 -21.98 2.20 -3.82
C ARG A 337 -21.44 1.01 -4.62
N ASP A 338 -21.87 0.90 -5.87
CA ASP A 338 -21.53 -0.23 -6.74
C ASP A 338 -20.00 -0.34 -6.91
N ARG A 339 -19.31 0.79 -7.03
CA ARG A 339 -17.84 0.81 -7.15
C ARG A 339 -17.12 0.40 -5.86
N LEU A 340 -17.57 0.92 -4.71
CA LEU A 340 -16.97 0.59 -3.42
C LEU A 340 -17.19 -0.89 -3.05
N PHE A 341 -18.36 -1.44 -3.31
CA PHE A 341 -18.61 -2.87 -3.06
C PHE A 341 -17.85 -3.77 -4.03
N LYS A 342 -17.66 -3.34 -5.29
CA LYS A 342 -16.81 -4.05 -6.24
C LYS A 342 -15.34 -4.12 -5.76
N GLU A 343 -14.82 -3.06 -5.12
CA GLU A 343 -13.47 -3.06 -4.55
C GLU A 343 -13.28 -4.15 -3.50
N VAL A 344 -14.25 -4.33 -2.61
CA VAL A 344 -14.19 -5.35 -1.54
C VAL A 344 -14.17 -6.78 -2.11
N GLU A 345 -14.66 -6.99 -3.32
CA GLU A 345 -14.64 -8.30 -3.97
C GLU A 345 -13.22 -8.81 -4.24
N THR A 346 -12.28 -7.89 -4.51
CA THR A 346 -10.88 -8.21 -4.79
C THR A 346 -9.95 -7.84 -3.63
N ASN A 347 -10.30 -6.81 -2.87
CA ASN A 347 -9.48 -6.27 -1.79
C ASN A 347 -10.02 -6.71 -0.41
N VAL A 348 -9.52 -7.83 0.09
CA VAL A 348 -10.01 -8.48 1.34
C VAL A 348 -9.60 -7.71 2.60
N SER A 349 -8.58 -6.85 2.50
CA SER A 349 -8.12 -6.00 3.61
C SER A 349 -8.96 -4.73 3.77
N MET A 350 -9.94 -4.54 2.89
CA MET A 350 -10.87 -3.41 2.92
C MET A 350 -12.27 -3.87 3.35
N ARG A 351 -12.97 -2.99 4.05
CA ARG A 351 -14.37 -3.23 4.44
C ARG A 351 -15.21 -2.01 4.10
N VAL A 352 -16.38 -2.22 3.51
CA VAL A 352 -17.33 -1.18 3.18
C VAL A 352 -18.64 -1.46 3.92
N GLU A 353 -19.12 -0.47 4.65
CA GLU A 353 -20.35 -0.52 5.43
C GLU A 353 -21.28 0.61 5.01
N GLU A 354 -22.57 0.32 4.85
CA GLU A 354 -23.60 1.34 4.67
C GLU A 354 -23.80 2.07 6.00
N THR A 355 -24.06 3.37 5.94
CA THR A 355 -24.37 4.19 7.11
C THR A 355 -25.86 4.48 7.18
N ASP A 356 -26.31 5.20 8.21
CA ASP A 356 -27.71 5.67 8.32
C ASP A 356 -28.09 6.62 7.18
N SER A 357 -27.12 7.19 6.47
CA SER A 357 -27.32 8.02 5.28
C SER A 357 -27.14 7.20 4.02
N MET A 358 -28.11 7.27 3.09
CA MET A 358 -28.06 6.59 1.79
C MET A 358 -26.94 7.10 0.87
N ASP A 359 -26.38 8.26 1.16
CA ASP A 359 -25.34 8.91 0.35
C ASP A 359 -23.94 8.82 0.96
N THR A 360 -23.79 8.06 2.06
CA THR A 360 -22.52 7.94 2.79
C THR A 360 -22.19 6.49 3.08
N PHE A 361 -20.96 6.10 2.77
CA PHE A 361 -20.42 4.76 2.99
C PHE A 361 -19.18 4.86 3.87
N LYS A 362 -19.11 4.01 4.89
CA LYS A 362 -17.91 3.90 5.73
C LYS A 362 -16.97 2.89 5.09
N VAL A 363 -15.80 3.35 4.71
CA VAL A 363 -14.74 2.51 4.13
C VAL A 363 -13.62 2.38 5.15
N SER A 364 -13.25 1.14 5.43
CA SER A 364 -12.20 0.81 6.40
C SER A 364 -11.04 0.12 5.70
N GLY A 365 -9.82 0.52 6.00
CA GLY A 365 -8.58 -0.01 5.43
C GLY A 365 -7.48 -0.13 6.48
N ARG A 366 -6.32 -0.66 6.10
CA ARG A 366 -5.19 -0.89 7.01
C ARG A 366 -4.39 0.37 7.31
N GLY A 367 -4.33 1.30 6.36
CA GLY A 367 -3.54 2.52 6.49
C GLY A 367 -4.02 3.64 5.56
N GLU A 368 -3.46 4.83 5.74
CA GLU A 368 -3.79 6.00 4.92
C GLU A 368 -3.43 5.80 3.45
N LEU A 369 -2.29 5.15 3.17
CA LEU A 369 -1.86 4.86 1.80
C LEU A 369 -2.86 3.96 1.07
N HIS A 370 -3.39 2.94 1.76
CA HIS A 370 -4.39 2.04 1.20
C HIS A 370 -5.65 2.79 0.77
N LEU A 371 -6.16 3.70 1.62
CA LEU A 371 -7.34 4.53 1.30
C LEU A 371 -7.03 5.59 0.23
N SER A 372 -5.83 6.20 0.24
CA SER A 372 -5.45 7.18 -0.78
C SER A 372 -5.32 6.56 -2.18
N ILE A 373 -4.87 5.31 -2.27
CA ILE A 373 -4.81 4.56 -3.53
C ILE A 373 -6.22 4.32 -4.07
N LEU A 374 -7.18 3.91 -3.23
CA LEU A 374 -8.58 3.76 -3.63
C LEU A 374 -9.15 5.09 -4.16
N ILE A 375 -8.93 6.19 -3.44
CA ILE A 375 -9.40 7.52 -3.82
C ILE A 375 -8.83 7.91 -5.19
N GLU A 376 -7.52 7.74 -5.39
CA GLU A 376 -6.86 8.09 -6.63
C GLU A 376 -7.30 7.20 -7.81
N THR A 377 -7.49 5.91 -7.57
CA THR A 377 -8.02 4.97 -8.57
C THR A 377 -9.41 5.39 -9.02
N MET A 378 -10.31 5.66 -8.08
CA MET A 378 -11.68 6.10 -8.38
C MET A 378 -11.68 7.46 -9.11
N ARG A 379 -10.80 8.39 -8.73
CA ARG A 379 -10.62 9.67 -9.40
C ARG A 379 -10.26 9.48 -10.89
N ARG A 380 -9.33 8.58 -11.21
CA ARG A 380 -8.91 8.25 -12.59
C ARG A 380 -10.01 7.51 -13.37
N GLU A 381 -10.86 6.77 -12.70
CA GLU A 381 -12.06 6.13 -13.27
C GLU A 381 -13.21 7.12 -13.54
N ASN A 382 -12.99 8.43 -13.36
CA ASN A 382 -13.97 9.51 -13.53
C ASN A 382 -15.10 9.56 -12.49
N TYR A 383 -14.86 9.06 -11.27
CA TYR A 383 -15.77 9.28 -10.15
C TYR A 383 -15.56 10.67 -9.54
N GLU A 384 -16.65 11.22 -9.01
CA GLU A 384 -16.66 12.45 -8.21
C GLU A 384 -17.38 12.18 -6.91
N PHE A 385 -16.73 12.45 -5.79
CA PHE A 385 -17.21 12.16 -4.44
C PHE A 385 -16.51 13.05 -3.42
N ALA A 386 -16.95 13.01 -2.17
CA ALA A 386 -16.29 13.66 -1.07
C ALA A 386 -15.85 12.63 -0.02
N VAL A 387 -14.78 12.90 0.70
CA VAL A 387 -14.31 12.05 1.79
C VAL A 387 -14.10 12.84 3.08
N SER A 388 -14.33 12.18 4.22
CA SER A 388 -14.05 12.73 5.54
C SER A 388 -12.60 12.51 5.95
N ARG A 389 -12.19 13.11 7.04
CA ARG A 389 -10.93 12.81 7.70
C ARG A 389 -10.82 11.31 8.05
N PRO A 390 -9.64 10.68 7.87
CA PRO A 390 -9.38 9.34 8.38
C PRO A 390 -9.50 9.30 9.91
N GLN A 391 -10.14 8.25 10.43
CA GLN A 391 -10.30 8.00 11.86
C GLN A 391 -9.87 6.58 12.20
N VAL A 392 -9.19 6.40 13.34
CA VAL A 392 -8.81 5.08 13.82
C VAL A 392 -10.03 4.29 14.31
N ILE A 393 -10.02 2.99 14.09
CA ILE A 393 -11.09 2.10 14.53
C ILE A 393 -10.83 1.70 15.98
N LEU A 394 -11.67 2.19 16.88
CA LEU A 394 -11.63 1.83 18.29
C LEU A 394 -12.38 0.52 18.54
N LYS A 395 -11.86 -0.30 19.45
CA LYS A 395 -12.50 -1.55 19.89
C LYS A 395 -12.84 -1.47 21.38
N LYS A 396 -13.79 -2.29 21.80
CA LYS A 396 -14.04 -2.51 23.22
C LYS A 396 -13.43 -3.86 23.62
N ASP A 397 -12.63 -3.83 24.68
CA ASP A 397 -12.11 -5.05 25.27
C ASP A 397 -13.29 -5.89 25.82
N PRO A 398 -13.47 -7.13 25.35
CA PRO A 398 -14.59 -7.96 25.79
C PRO A 398 -14.50 -8.37 27.25
N GLN A 399 -13.32 -8.32 27.88
CA GLN A 399 -13.12 -8.71 29.27
C GLN A 399 -13.27 -7.53 30.24
N THR A 400 -12.70 -6.36 29.89
CA THR A 400 -12.65 -5.20 30.78
C THR A 400 -13.66 -4.11 30.42
N GLY A 401 -14.26 -4.15 29.22
CA GLY A 401 -15.15 -3.12 28.68
C GLY A 401 -14.45 -1.79 28.32
N LYS A 402 -13.13 -1.70 28.51
CA LYS A 402 -12.34 -0.50 28.18
C LYS A 402 -12.22 -0.31 26.68
N THR A 403 -12.16 0.96 26.27
CA THR A 403 -11.88 1.30 24.88
C THR A 403 -10.40 1.02 24.57
N LEU A 404 -10.17 0.27 23.50
CA LEU A 404 -8.84 -0.02 22.96
C LEU A 404 -8.66 0.76 21.66
N GLU A 405 -7.43 1.21 21.43
CA GLU A 405 -7.01 1.87 20.20
C GLU A 405 -5.87 1.10 19.52
N PRO A 406 -5.76 1.16 18.18
CA PRO A 406 -4.66 0.51 17.47
C PRO A 406 -3.35 1.26 17.77
N MET A 407 -2.32 0.49 18.07
CA MET A 407 -0.96 0.96 18.27
C MET A 407 -0.10 0.62 17.06
N GLU A 408 0.86 1.47 16.78
CA GLU A 408 1.87 1.25 15.76
C GLU A 408 3.27 1.38 16.36
N LEU A 409 4.19 0.58 15.85
CA LEU A 409 5.62 0.72 16.09
C LEU A 409 6.19 1.56 14.94
N ALA A 410 6.50 2.81 15.24
CA ALA A 410 7.19 3.70 14.31
C ALA A 410 8.68 3.40 14.34
N ILE A 411 9.22 2.93 13.21
CA ILE A 411 10.65 2.68 13.00
C ILE A 411 11.21 3.85 12.20
N ILE A 412 12.12 4.59 12.81
CA ILE A 412 12.60 5.86 12.27
C ILE A 412 14.12 5.83 12.19
N GLU A 413 14.66 6.22 11.04
CA GLU A 413 16.08 6.47 10.83
C GLU A 413 16.28 7.94 10.50
N VAL A 414 17.05 8.63 11.32
CA VAL A 414 17.27 10.09 11.18
C VAL A 414 18.69 10.47 11.59
N PRO A 415 19.32 11.47 10.92
CA PRO A 415 20.56 12.03 11.39
C PRO A 415 20.43 12.56 12.82
N GLU A 416 21.49 12.39 13.65
CA GLU A 416 21.51 12.74 15.06
C GLU A 416 21.02 14.18 15.34
N ALA A 417 21.29 15.12 14.42
CA ALA A 417 20.86 16.52 14.54
C ALA A 417 19.33 16.71 14.62
N TYR A 418 18.53 15.79 14.12
CA TYR A 418 17.06 15.90 14.08
C TYR A 418 16.35 15.03 15.13
N VAL A 419 17.07 14.15 15.82
CA VAL A 419 16.50 13.22 16.82
C VAL A 419 15.65 13.94 17.86
N GLY A 420 16.16 15.05 18.40
CA GLY A 420 15.44 15.84 19.43
C GLY A 420 14.07 16.34 18.96
N ALA A 421 13.98 16.91 17.76
CA ALA A 421 12.73 17.42 17.20
C ALA A 421 11.71 16.31 16.94
N VAL A 422 12.17 15.17 16.40
CA VAL A 422 11.33 14.00 16.13
C VAL A 422 10.78 13.41 17.43
N MET A 423 11.64 13.23 18.44
CA MET A 423 11.25 12.69 19.75
C MET A 423 10.25 13.59 20.45
N GLU A 424 10.47 14.91 20.49
CA GLU A 424 9.56 15.88 21.12
C GLU A 424 8.16 15.78 20.52
N LYS A 425 8.06 15.77 19.18
CA LYS A 425 6.77 15.69 18.49
C LYS A 425 6.06 14.36 18.70
N LEU A 426 6.76 13.22 18.59
CA LEU A 426 6.14 11.92 18.77
C LEU A 426 5.75 11.64 20.21
N CYS A 427 6.55 12.05 21.20
CA CYS A 427 6.20 11.95 22.61
C CYS A 427 4.97 12.84 22.96
N SER A 428 4.85 14.04 22.38
CA SER A 428 3.66 14.88 22.54
C SER A 428 2.39 14.22 22.02
N ARG A 429 2.53 13.36 21.00
CA ARG A 429 1.48 12.53 20.40
C ARG A 429 1.31 11.15 21.07
N LYS A 430 1.79 11.02 22.32
CA LYS A 430 1.70 9.80 23.17
C LYS A 430 2.57 8.63 22.68
N GLY A 431 3.65 8.91 21.95
CA GLY A 431 4.66 7.93 21.60
C GLY A 431 5.53 7.56 22.82
N GLU A 432 5.85 6.29 22.95
CA GLU A 432 6.74 5.71 23.95
C GLU A 432 7.95 5.12 23.23
N ILE A 433 9.16 5.55 23.63
CA ILE A 433 10.40 5.09 23.01
C ILE A 433 10.70 3.68 23.54
N GLU A 434 10.74 2.70 22.66
CA GLU A 434 11.10 1.32 22.99
C GLU A 434 12.62 1.07 22.80
N ASN A 435 13.18 1.63 21.74
CA ASN A 435 14.60 1.48 21.44
C ASN A 435 15.19 2.73 20.79
N MET A 436 16.47 2.99 21.07
CA MET A 436 17.24 4.07 20.44
C MET A 436 18.69 3.64 20.32
N ASP A 437 19.21 3.58 19.10
CA ASP A 437 20.59 3.24 18.81
C ASP A 437 21.20 4.20 17.79
N THR A 438 22.39 4.73 18.08
CA THR A 438 23.10 5.64 17.18
C THR A 438 24.24 4.90 16.52
N ARG A 439 24.16 4.71 15.21
CA ARG A 439 25.18 4.02 14.42
C ARG A 439 26.42 4.90 14.19
N SER A 440 27.53 4.27 13.92
CA SER A 440 28.81 4.95 13.62
C SER A 440 28.75 5.87 12.38
N THR A 441 27.71 5.72 11.56
CA THR A 441 27.42 6.55 10.38
C THR A 441 26.80 7.91 10.71
N GLY A 442 26.49 8.20 12.01
CA GLY A 442 25.79 9.42 12.43
C GLY A 442 24.27 9.37 12.21
N MET A 443 23.73 8.21 11.84
CA MET A 443 22.29 7.94 11.77
C MET A 443 21.82 7.32 13.07
N THR A 444 20.70 7.79 13.60
CA THR A 444 20.06 7.23 14.79
C THR A 444 18.84 6.45 14.39
N HIS A 445 18.77 5.22 14.85
CA HIS A 445 17.62 4.33 14.75
C HIS A 445 16.74 4.50 15.99
N LEU A 446 15.44 4.75 15.79
CA LEU A 446 14.45 4.91 16.84
C LEU A 446 13.29 3.95 16.63
N GLU A 447 12.90 3.24 17.66
CA GLU A 447 11.65 2.47 17.70
C GLU A 447 10.71 3.11 18.72
N ILE A 448 9.57 3.59 18.23
CA ILE A 448 8.61 4.34 19.05
C ILE A 448 7.24 3.70 18.92
N LYS A 449 6.71 3.22 20.04
CA LYS A 449 5.35 2.69 20.11
C LYS A 449 4.36 3.83 20.33
N ILE A 450 3.46 4.03 19.37
CA ILE A 450 2.57 5.20 19.33
C ILE A 450 1.15 4.80 18.92
N PRO A 451 0.09 5.46 19.46
CA PRO A 451 -1.25 5.29 18.91
C PRO A 451 -1.30 5.62 17.41
N ALA A 452 -1.93 4.79 16.58
CA ALA A 452 -2.01 5.00 15.13
C ALA A 452 -2.52 6.41 14.77
N ARG A 453 -3.50 6.95 15.54
CA ARG A 453 -3.98 8.34 15.37
C ARG A 453 -2.92 9.41 15.64
N GLY A 454 -1.86 9.09 16.35
CA GLY A 454 -0.73 10.01 16.59
C GLY A 454 0.19 10.16 15.38
N LEU A 455 0.16 9.20 14.45
CA LEU A 455 0.92 9.25 13.20
C LEU A 455 0.13 9.89 12.06
N ILE A 456 -1.21 9.98 12.16
CA ILE A 456 -2.05 10.66 11.17
C ILE A 456 -1.58 12.12 11.04
N GLY A 457 -1.22 12.52 9.82
CA GLY A 457 -0.70 13.86 9.50
C GLY A 457 0.73 14.14 9.95
N TYR A 458 1.44 13.18 10.55
CA TYR A 458 2.83 13.39 10.99
C TYR A 458 3.86 13.25 9.86
N ARG A 459 3.56 12.48 8.82
CA ARG A 459 4.52 12.18 7.75
C ARG A 459 5.04 13.44 7.03
N SER A 460 4.16 14.38 6.73
CA SER A 460 4.52 15.65 6.10
C SER A 460 5.34 16.55 7.02
N GLU A 461 5.00 16.57 8.31
CA GLU A 461 5.79 17.29 9.34
C GLU A 461 7.17 16.66 9.50
N PHE A 462 7.25 15.34 9.56
CA PHE A 462 8.50 14.59 9.70
C PHE A 462 9.50 14.91 8.57
N LEU A 463 9.02 14.94 7.32
CA LEU A 463 9.86 15.32 6.17
C LEU A 463 10.37 16.76 6.29
N THR A 464 9.55 17.67 6.82
CA THR A 464 9.96 19.06 7.07
C THR A 464 10.97 19.14 8.20
N ASP A 465 10.74 18.48 9.32
CA ASP A 465 11.60 18.49 10.50
C ASP A 465 12.99 17.88 10.22
N THR A 466 13.04 16.88 9.35
CA THR A 466 14.27 16.19 8.97
C THR A 466 14.91 16.72 7.68
N ASN A 467 14.35 17.80 7.09
CA ASN A 467 14.75 18.33 5.78
C ASN A 467 14.83 17.22 4.68
N GLY A 468 13.93 16.24 4.75
CA GLY A 468 13.89 15.12 3.83
C GLY A 468 14.95 14.02 4.08
N ASN A 469 15.79 14.15 5.13
CA ASN A 469 16.87 13.18 5.42
C ASN A 469 16.43 12.05 6.37
N GLY A 470 15.19 12.04 6.82
CA GLY A 470 14.65 11.00 7.70
C GLY A 470 13.84 9.97 6.93
N ILE A 471 13.88 8.72 7.39
CA ILE A 471 13.03 7.62 6.93
C ILE A 471 12.14 7.19 8.08
N MET A 472 10.84 7.09 7.84
CA MET A 472 9.86 6.64 8.82
C MET A 472 9.01 5.54 8.22
N ASN A 473 8.94 4.42 8.92
CA ASN A 473 8.05 3.29 8.64
C ASN A 473 7.22 2.97 9.87
N GLN A 474 6.08 2.35 9.66
CA GLN A 474 5.15 2.01 10.72
C GLN A 474 4.71 0.57 10.58
N LEU A 475 4.62 -0.14 11.71
CA LEU A 475 4.16 -1.51 11.80
C LEU A 475 3.04 -1.60 12.81
N PHE A 476 1.98 -2.34 12.49
CA PHE A 476 0.90 -2.56 13.44
C PHE A 476 1.39 -3.31 14.69
N GLY A 477 1.24 -2.67 15.86
CA GLY A 477 1.71 -3.13 17.17
C GLY A 477 0.61 -3.71 18.08
N GLY A 478 -0.61 -3.97 17.54
CA GLY A 478 -1.73 -4.50 18.32
C GLY A 478 -2.69 -3.44 18.82
N TYR A 479 -3.52 -3.79 19.80
CA TYR A 479 -4.50 -2.91 20.44
C TYR A 479 -4.16 -2.70 21.91
N GLU A 480 -4.15 -1.45 22.37
CA GLU A 480 -3.93 -1.08 23.77
C GLU A 480 -5.03 -0.14 24.29
N PRO A 481 -5.15 0.02 25.63
CA PRO A 481 -6.09 0.96 26.20
C PRO A 481 -5.86 2.39 25.68
N TYR A 482 -6.96 3.08 25.38
CA TYR A 482 -6.95 4.44 24.86
C TYR A 482 -6.11 5.40 25.74
N LYS A 483 -5.08 6.05 25.16
CA LYS A 483 -4.09 6.88 25.85
C LYS A 483 -4.51 8.35 26.04
N GLY A 484 -5.80 8.68 25.89
CA GLY A 484 -6.33 10.03 26.06
C GLY A 484 -6.23 10.88 24.78
N GLU A 485 -6.58 12.13 24.84
CA GLU A 485 -6.62 13.03 23.68
C GLU A 485 -5.22 13.37 23.16
N ILE A 486 -5.11 13.48 21.84
CA ILE A 486 -3.92 13.94 21.11
C ILE A 486 -4.32 15.17 20.32
N ALA A 487 -3.57 16.27 20.45
CA ALA A 487 -3.77 17.45 19.61
C ALA A 487 -3.41 17.08 18.16
N THR A 488 -4.39 17.21 17.26
CA THR A 488 -4.25 16.74 15.89
C THR A 488 -3.84 17.83 14.91
N ARG A 489 -4.26 19.06 15.14
CA ARG A 489 -3.96 20.20 14.27
C ARG A 489 -3.85 21.47 15.11
N THR A 490 -2.81 22.25 14.88
CA THR A 490 -2.49 23.48 15.63
C THR A 490 -2.90 24.76 14.87
N HIS A 491 -3.35 24.63 13.61
CA HIS A 491 -3.65 25.77 12.75
C HIS A 491 -5.06 25.66 12.17
N GLY A 492 -5.79 26.76 12.11
CA GLY A 492 -7.11 26.85 11.50
C GLY A 492 -7.09 26.88 9.98
N SER A 493 -8.26 26.94 9.36
CA SER A 493 -8.46 27.05 7.91
C SER A 493 -8.76 28.50 7.47
N ILE A 494 -8.27 28.89 6.30
CA ILE A 494 -8.73 30.10 5.59
C ILE A 494 -9.92 29.68 4.71
N VAL A 495 -11.12 30.11 5.11
CA VAL A 495 -12.39 29.74 4.50
C VAL A 495 -12.93 30.86 3.63
N VAL A 496 -13.41 30.52 2.46
CA VAL A 496 -13.99 31.47 1.50
C VAL A 496 -15.34 32.00 2.00
N HIS A 497 -15.51 33.34 1.90
CA HIS A 497 -16.72 34.04 2.34
C HIS A 497 -17.84 33.99 1.30
N GLU A 498 -17.55 34.09 0.03
CA GLU A 498 -18.54 34.19 -1.05
C GLU A 498 -18.09 33.45 -2.31
N THR A 499 -19.04 32.95 -3.07
CA THR A 499 -18.77 32.26 -4.34
C THR A 499 -18.32 33.27 -5.41
N GLY A 500 -17.25 32.94 -6.13
CA GLY A 500 -16.71 33.78 -7.19
C GLY A 500 -15.37 33.29 -7.73
N THR A 501 -14.61 34.22 -8.32
CA THR A 501 -13.25 33.95 -8.81
C THR A 501 -12.23 34.70 -7.96
N THR A 502 -11.19 34.03 -7.53
CA THR A 502 -10.11 34.63 -6.73
C THR A 502 -9.44 35.76 -7.48
N SER A 503 -9.20 36.86 -6.80
CA SER A 503 -8.49 38.03 -7.35
C SER A 503 -7.11 38.20 -6.72
N GLY A 504 -6.15 38.72 -7.47
CA GLY A 504 -4.81 39.04 -6.94
C GLY A 504 -4.88 39.94 -5.71
N TYR A 505 -5.79 40.92 -5.69
CA TYR A 505 -5.98 41.81 -4.54
C TYR A 505 -6.60 41.12 -3.32
N GLY A 506 -7.59 40.23 -3.53
CA GLY A 506 -8.19 39.44 -2.46
C GLY A 506 -7.19 38.50 -1.82
N LEU A 507 -6.37 37.82 -2.61
CA LEU A 507 -5.33 36.92 -2.13
C LEU A 507 -4.20 37.67 -1.43
N TRP A 508 -3.77 38.83 -1.98
CA TRP A 508 -2.75 39.67 -1.36
C TRP A 508 -3.14 40.13 0.05
N ASN A 509 -4.41 40.50 0.26
CA ASN A 509 -4.91 40.86 1.58
C ASN A 509 -5.05 39.66 2.55
N THR A 510 -5.02 38.44 2.02
CA THR A 510 -5.24 37.22 2.80
C THR A 510 -3.93 36.52 3.14
N GLN A 511 -2.86 36.66 2.32
CA GLN A 511 -1.60 35.96 2.51
C GLN A 511 -0.88 36.26 3.84
N ASP A 512 -1.07 37.42 4.44
CA ASP A 512 -0.50 37.77 5.75
C ASP A 512 -1.16 36.99 6.90
N ARG A 513 -2.26 36.29 6.64
CA ARG A 513 -3.00 35.50 7.64
C ARG A 513 -2.62 34.02 7.63
N GLY A 514 -1.85 33.57 6.64
CA GLY A 514 -1.43 32.20 6.54
C GLY A 514 -1.01 31.80 5.12
N ARG A 515 -0.82 30.51 4.92
CA ARG A 515 -0.36 29.91 3.67
C ARG A 515 -1.53 29.61 2.73
N LEU A 516 -1.49 30.11 1.50
CA LEU A 516 -2.54 29.91 0.51
C LEU A 516 -2.31 28.66 -0.34
N PHE A 517 -3.40 27.96 -0.69
CA PHE A 517 -3.42 26.77 -1.54
C PHE A 517 -3.85 27.07 -2.98
N VAL A 518 -4.42 28.24 -3.23
CA VAL A 518 -4.95 28.64 -4.54
C VAL A 518 -4.33 29.95 -5.02
N GLY A 519 -4.13 30.04 -6.33
CA GLY A 519 -3.66 31.25 -7.00
C GLY A 519 -4.81 32.15 -7.48
N PRO A 520 -4.49 33.29 -8.15
CA PRO A 520 -5.50 34.18 -8.74
C PRO A 520 -6.18 33.50 -9.94
N GLY A 521 -7.45 33.84 -10.19
CA GLY A 521 -8.22 33.32 -11.32
C GLY A 521 -8.89 31.96 -11.08
N VAL A 522 -8.81 31.40 -9.89
CA VAL A 522 -9.45 30.12 -9.52
C VAL A 522 -10.89 30.35 -9.10
N GLU A 523 -11.83 29.56 -9.61
CA GLU A 523 -13.21 29.57 -9.13
C GLU A 523 -13.29 28.97 -7.73
N VAL A 524 -14.01 29.62 -6.83
CA VAL A 524 -14.22 29.23 -5.43
C VAL A 524 -15.67 29.42 -5.03
N TYR A 525 -16.12 28.69 -4.00
CA TYR A 525 -17.45 28.83 -3.45
C TYR A 525 -17.41 29.09 -1.94
N GLU A 526 -18.49 29.61 -1.38
CA GLU A 526 -18.63 29.81 0.07
C GLU A 526 -18.38 28.51 0.85
N GLY A 527 -17.55 28.57 1.87
CA GLY A 527 -17.18 27.40 2.67
C GLY A 527 -16.03 26.56 2.11
N MET A 528 -15.51 26.85 0.92
CA MET A 528 -14.30 26.25 0.38
C MET A 528 -13.08 26.72 1.20
N ILE A 529 -12.12 25.83 1.43
CA ILE A 529 -10.87 26.11 2.13
C ILE A 529 -9.80 26.43 1.09
N VAL A 530 -9.16 27.58 1.22
CA VAL A 530 -8.17 28.09 0.26
C VAL A 530 -6.80 28.33 0.89
N GLY A 531 -6.63 27.98 2.15
CA GLY A 531 -5.35 28.12 2.85
C GLY A 531 -5.39 27.63 4.28
N GLU A 532 -4.21 27.54 4.87
CA GLU A 532 -3.96 27.27 6.27
C GLU A 532 -3.76 28.60 7.01
N CYS A 533 -4.46 28.79 8.14
CA CYS A 533 -4.31 29.98 8.96
C CYS A 533 -3.07 29.87 9.85
N ALA A 534 -2.40 30.99 10.11
CA ALA A 534 -1.28 31.05 11.07
C ALA A 534 -1.74 30.94 12.55
N LYS A 535 -3.05 31.00 12.80
CA LYS A 535 -3.67 30.86 14.14
C LYS A 535 -4.49 29.57 14.21
N ASP A 536 -4.80 29.15 15.43
CA ASP A 536 -5.56 27.93 15.72
C ASP A 536 -7.04 28.01 15.28
N GLU A 537 -7.57 29.22 15.03
CA GLU A 537 -8.96 29.42 14.65
C GLU A 537 -9.14 29.62 13.15
N ASP A 538 -10.28 29.14 12.65
CA ASP A 538 -10.68 29.37 11.27
C ASP A 538 -10.95 30.83 10.98
N ILE A 539 -10.49 31.31 9.85
CA ILE A 539 -10.71 32.68 9.41
C ILE A 539 -11.49 32.69 8.09
N VAL A 540 -12.61 33.41 8.08
CA VAL A 540 -13.39 33.62 6.86
C VAL A 540 -12.89 34.86 6.12
N CYS A 541 -12.43 34.69 4.88
CA CYS A 541 -11.85 35.74 4.06
C CYS A 541 -12.56 35.91 2.72
N ASN A 542 -12.65 37.15 2.23
CA ASN A 542 -13.14 37.41 0.89
C ASN A 542 -11.96 37.45 -0.10
N VAL A 543 -11.67 36.32 -0.72
CA VAL A 543 -10.59 36.16 -1.71
C VAL A 543 -11.01 36.60 -3.12
N CYS A 544 -12.30 36.89 -3.32
CA CYS A 544 -12.86 37.36 -4.60
C CYS A 544 -12.84 38.88 -4.72
N LYS A 545 -12.53 39.60 -3.63
CA LYS A 545 -12.57 41.07 -3.58
C LYS A 545 -11.63 41.70 -4.61
N LYS A 546 -12.20 42.51 -5.50
CA LYS A 546 -11.43 43.29 -6.48
C LYS A 546 -11.02 44.66 -5.90
N LYS A 547 -9.89 45.22 -6.33
CA LYS A 547 -9.49 46.57 -5.98
C LYS A 547 -10.47 47.55 -6.60
N HIS A 548 -11.13 48.40 -5.79
CA HIS A 548 -11.93 49.49 -6.31
C HIS A 548 -10.99 50.62 -6.78
N VAL A 549 -11.03 50.91 -8.06
CA VAL A 549 -10.32 52.06 -8.63
C VAL A 549 -11.13 53.31 -8.30
N THR A 550 -10.73 54.06 -7.26
CA THR A 550 -11.45 55.21 -6.77
C THR A 550 -10.94 56.55 -7.25
N ASN A 551 -9.77 56.62 -7.95
CA ASN A 551 -9.25 57.90 -8.46
C ASN A 551 -8.22 57.73 -9.59
N THR A 552 -8.42 58.47 -10.68
CA THR A 552 -7.51 58.52 -11.86
C THR A 552 -6.14 59.15 -11.53
N ARG A 553 -5.98 59.85 -10.41
CA ARG A 553 -4.68 60.45 -10.01
C ARG A 553 -3.72 59.51 -9.32
N ALA A 554 -4.17 58.35 -8.85
CA ALA A 554 -3.34 57.36 -8.17
C ALA A 554 -2.90 56.19 -9.06
N SER A 555 -3.19 56.18 -10.36
CA SER A 555 -2.84 55.10 -11.27
C SER A 555 -1.33 54.94 -11.53
N GLY A 556 -0.51 55.92 -11.13
CA GLY A 556 0.95 55.88 -11.27
C GLY A 556 1.68 55.31 -10.03
N SER A 557 0.98 55.03 -8.92
CA SER A 557 1.56 54.48 -7.68
C SER A 557 1.07 53.09 -7.37
N ASP A 558 0.56 52.34 -8.35
CA ASP A 558 0.21 50.94 -8.14
C ASP A 558 1.50 50.12 -7.98
N GLU A 559 1.90 49.93 -6.73
CA GLU A 559 2.91 48.90 -6.38
C GLU A 559 2.47 47.57 -6.93
N ALA A 560 3.38 46.86 -7.60
CA ALA A 560 3.14 45.50 -8.08
C ALA A 560 2.74 44.61 -6.86
N LEU A 561 1.57 43.99 -6.91
CA LEU A 561 1.12 43.08 -5.88
C LEU A 561 2.05 41.87 -5.84
N ASN A 562 2.86 41.79 -4.80
CA ASN A 562 3.78 40.67 -4.61
C ASN A 562 2.99 39.53 -3.94
N LEU A 563 2.59 38.52 -4.73
CA LEU A 563 1.90 37.34 -4.24
C LEU A 563 2.92 36.22 -4.02
N VAL A 564 2.88 35.62 -2.83
CA VAL A 564 3.60 34.38 -2.55
C VAL A 564 2.97 33.26 -3.39
N PRO A 565 3.77 32.41 -4.08
CA PRO A 565 3.24 31.28 -4.81
C PRO A 565 2.38 30.38 -3.93
N PRO A 566 1.21 29.91 -4.42
CA PRO A 566 0.35 29.03 -3.64
C PRO A 566 1.03 27.68 -3.45
N THR A 567 0.79 27.05 -2.30
CA THR A 567 1.23 25.68 -2.02
C THR A 567 0.20 24.70 -2.57
N THR A 568 0.58 23.92 -3.56
CA THR A 568 -0.28 22.86 -4.08
C THR A 568 -0.13 21.62 -3.18
N LEU A 569 -1.22 21.20 -2.53
CA LEU A 569 -1.24 20.01 -1.70
C LEU A 569 -1.44 18.75 -2.58
N SER A 570 -0.72 17.69 -2.28
CA SER A 570 -1.03 16.35 -2.83
C SER A 570 -2.33 15.81 -2.25
N LEU A 571 -2.81 14.67 -2.76
CA LEU A 571 -3.99 13.99 -2.20
C LEU A 571 -3.76 13.64 -0.73
N GLU A 572 -2.61 13.04 -0.41
CA GLU A 572 -2.24 12.64 0.94
C GLU A 572 -2.14 13.85 1.86
N GLN A 573 -1.45 14.90 1.47
CA GLN A 573 -1.35 16.14 2.23
C GLN A 573 -2.71 16.80 2.44
N SER A 574 -3.62 16.68 1.46
CA SER A 574 -4.99 17.18 1.59
C SER A 574 -5.81 16.37 2.60
N MET A 575 -5.62 15.04 2.63
CA MET A 575 -6.27 14.16 3.61
C MET A 575 -5.73 14.41 5.03
N GLU A 576 -4.42 14.59 5.18
CA GLU A 576 -3.76 14.91 6.44
C GLU A 576 -4.23 16.26 7.01
N PHE A 577 -4.50 17.23 6.12
CA PHE A 577 -4.93 18.58 6.50
C PHE A 577 -6.35 18.62 7.08
N LEU A 578 -7.22 17.67 6.78
CA LEU A 578 -8.63 17.66 7.18
C LEU A 578 -8.83 17.72 8.70
N ALA A 579 -9.70 18.62 9.15
CA ALA A 579 -10.30 18.59 10.48
C ALA A 579 -11.60 17.77 10.49
N ASP A 580 -12.16 17.50 11.67
CA ASP A 580 -13.37 16.68 11.83
C ASP A 580 -14.64 17.31 11.21
N ASP A 581 -14.64 18.63 10.98
CA ASP A 581 -15.73 19.38 10.34
C ASP A 581 -15.45 19.73 8.88
N GLU A 582 -14.43 19.11 8.28
CA GLU A 582 -13.98 19.36 6.91
C GLU A 582 -14.11 18.12 6.03
N LEU A 583 -14.22 18.36 4.74
CA LEU A 583 -14.30 17.33 3.69
C LEU A 583 -13.32 17.62 2.58
N LEU A 584 -12.83 16.57 1.97
CA LEU A 584 -12.09 16.61 0.72
C LEU A 584 -13.02 16.27 -0.43
N GLU A 585 -13.23 17.20 -1.33
CA GLU A 585 -13.93 17.01 -2.59
C GLU A 585 -12.93 16.48 -3.62
N VAL A 586 -13.21 15.29 -4.13
CA VAL A 586 -12.37 14.58 -5.10
C VAL A 586 -13.09 14.50 -6.43
N THR A 587 -12.46 15.03 -7.46
CA THR A 587 -12.97 15.00 -8.84
C THR A 587 -11.87 14.56 -9.79
N PRO A 588 -12.17 14.14 -11.03
CA PRO A 588 -11.16 13.75 -12.00
C PRO A 588 -10.06 14.79 -12.24
N LYS A 589 -10.40 16.08 -12.14
CA LYS A 589 -9.49 17.19 -12.47
C LYS A 589 -8.98 17.98 -11.26
N SER A 590 -9.72 17.94 -10.14
CA SER A 590 -9.48 18.83 -9.01
C SER A 590 -9.62 18.11 -7.68
N ILE A 591 -8.83 18.55 -6.71
CA ILE A 591 -8.94 18.20 -5.30
C ILE A 591 -9.20 19.49 -4.55
N ARG A 592 -10.30 19.58 -3.79
CA ARG A 592 -10.72 20.81 -3.10
C ARG A 592 -11.07 20.48 -1.64
N LEU A 593 -10.57 21.30 -0.75
CA LEU A 593 -10.92 21.24 0.68
C LEU A 593 -12.14 22.12 0.95
N ARG A 594 -13.06 21.66 1.77
CA ARG A 594 -14.24 22.46 2.15
C ARG A 594 -14.73 22.15 3.56
N LYS A 595 -15.50 23.06 4.13
CA LYS A 595 -16.25 22.77 5.35
C LYS A 595 -17.47 21.88 5.06
N MET A 596 -17.84 21.01 6.01
CA MET A 596 -19.08 20.21 5.90
C MET A 596 -20.30 21.11 5.80
N ILE A 597 -20.37 22.16 6.60
CA ILE A 597 -21.43 23.17 6.55
C ILE A 597 -20.88 24.39 5.82
N LEU A 598 -21.34 24.64 4.60
CA LEU A 598 -20.82 25.71 3.76
C LEU A 598 -21.20 27.10 4.25
N ASP A 599 -22.45 27.31 4.73
CA ASP A 599 -22.94 28.58 5.24
C ASP A 599 -22.31 28.94 6.59
N LYS A 600 -21.72 30.15 6.67
CA LYS A 600 -21.05 30.65 7.87
C LYS A 600 -21.97 30.73 9.10
N SER A 601 -23.21 31.18 8.90
CA SER A 601 -24.15 31.39 10.02
C SER A 601 -24.60 30.04 10.60
N LEU A 602 -24.74 29.02 9.75
CA LEU A 602 -25.08 27.67 10.20
C LEU A 602 -23.90 27.02 10.91
N ARG A 603 -22.63 27.23 10.47
CA ARG A 603 -21.44 26.75 11.20
C ARG A 603 -21.40 27.30 12.62
N LEU A 604 -21.51 28.63 12.78
CA LEU A 604 -21.49 29.27 14.10
C LEU A 604 -22.62 28.75 15.03
N LYS A 605 -23.80 28.49 14.49
CA LYS A 605 -24.90 27.89 15.27
C LYS A 605 -24.59 26.43 15.66
N ALA A 606 -23.94 25.65 14.79
CA ALA A 606 -23.55 24.27 15.09
C ALA A 606 -22.47 24.22 16.18
N GLU A 607 -21.48 25.09 16.12
CA GLU A 607 -20.43 25.24 17.14
C GLU A 607 -20.99 25.66 18.49
N SER A 608 -21.94 26.61 18.52
CA SER A 608 -22.56 27.07 19.78
C SER A 608 -23.43 25.98 20.44
N ARG A 609 -23.87 24.96 19.70
CA ARG A 609 -24.63 23.81 20.25
C ARG A 609 -23.72 22.72 20.80
N LYS A 610 -22.42 22.66 20.37
CA LYS A 610 -21.43 21.69 20.87
C LYS A 610 -20.75 22.15 22.16
N LYS A 611 -20.73 23.46 22.42
CA LYS A 611 -20.32 24.07 23.71
C LYS A 611 -21.47 24.05 24.70
#